data_13fa3df7e87ead0a6cf2504ee675cb04
#
_entry.id   13fa3df7e87ead0a6cf2504ee675cb04
#
_cell.length_a   1.000
_cell.length_b   1.000
_cell.length_c   1.000
_cell.angle_alpha   90.00
_cell.angle_beta   90.00
_cell.angle_gamma   90.00
#
_symmetry.space_group_name_H-M   'P 1'
#
loop_
_entity.id
_entity.type
_entity.pdbx_description
1 polymer ?
#
loop_
_entity_poly.entity_id
_entity_poly.type
_entity_poly.pdbx_seq_one_letter_code
_entity_poly.pdbx_strand_id
1 'polypeptide(L)'
;MINPRRSTAAVLVSLLALAGCTSTSDSAATGASAAAPTSTGPVTVTSCQRTIALDAPPQRIFAVFHPAIELAHALGAGDRLVGTAFLDNQILPEYAAAQATVPYNDDYPSKERLYSLTPDFVLSAFNDAFTPDVLGSQNDLAAQNINSYVFGEWCPAAEPGEGKPLQLKKATFETTYTDITQVGVLLGAPDRAADIIARMKAVVDDTRTRVRGADTSVTVAVGTLRDDGTISVQGGSGITQEIIEIAGGTNAYADIATRQASVSVEDFVRRDPDVIVLAPCCGKDMTVADGQKEVDKYTAAPALADVTAVRDKRFIVVPFPGLFSGIRNADTAAQIARALHPDRF
;
A
#
# COMPACT_ATOMS: atom_id res chain seq x y z
N MET A 1 -45.04 41.80 52.12
CA MET A 1 -46.34 42.41 51.74
C MET A 1 -46.91 41.58 50.60
N ILE A 2 -47.97 40.92 50.96
CA ILE A 2 -49.18 40.63 50.18
C ILE A 2 -49.08 39.75 48.94
N ASN A 3 -49.42 38.45 49.15
CA ASN A 3 -50.22 37.58 48.32
C ASN A 3 -51.60 38.20 47.99
N PRO A 4 -52.48 37.69 47.11
CA PRO A 4 -52.74 36.31 46.69
C PRO A 4 -53.53 36.13 45.34
N ARG A 5 -53.93 34.89 45.13
CA ARG A 5 -55.15 34.27 44.54
C ARG A 5 -55.06 33.82 43.06
N ARG A 6 -55.08 32.51 42.84
CA ARG A 6 -56.19 31.54 42.68
C ARG A 6 -56.98 31.68 41.38
N SER A 7 -56.96 30.66 40.56
CA SER A 7 -58.19 29.90 40.30
C SER A 7 -57.91 28.67 39.41
N THR A 8 -58.39 27.59 39.86
CA THR A 8 -58.70 26.27 39.41
C THR A 8 -59.58 26.14 38.20
N ALA A 9 -59.39 25.17 37.34
CA ALA A 9 -60.44 24.35 36.73
C ALA A 9 -59.91 22.96 36.31
N ALA A 10 -60.55 21.95 36.87
CA ALA A 10 -60.43 20.54 36.58
C ALA A 10 -61.58 20.10 35.67
N VAL A 11 -61.33 19.09 34.80
CA VAL A 11 -62.36 18.13 34.31
C VAL A 11 -61.62 16.94 33.68
N LEU A 12 -61.59 15.79 34.34
CA LEU A 12 -62.24 14.48 34.15
C LEU A 12 -61.84 13.71 32.87
N VAL A 13 -61.06 12.65 33.05
CA VAL A 13 -61.40 11.20 33.08
C VAL A 13 -61.84 10.58 31.75
N SER A 14 -61.04 9.66 31.23
CA SER A 14 -61.51 8.32 30.82
C SER A 14 -60.35 7.31 30.79
N LEU A 15 -60.42 6.31 31.64
CA LEU A 15 -59.67 5.06 31.62
C LEU A 15 -60.18 4.17 30.46
N LEU A 16 -59.24 3.56 29.71
CA LEU A 16 -59.46 2.23 29.13
C LEU A 16 -58.18 1.45 29.30
N ALA A 17 -58.25 0.42 30.13
CA ALA A 17 -57.25 -0.59 30.28
C ALA A 17 -57.51 -1.68 29.23
N LEU A 18 -56.45 -2.13 28.53
CA LEU A 18 -56.42 -3.42 27.89
C LEU A 18 -55.03 -4.03 28.12
N ALA A 19 -55.06 -5.15 28.82
CA ALA A 19 -53.95 -6.04 29.08
C ALA A 19 -53.56 -6.81 27.79
N GLY A 20 -52.27 -7.03 27.59
CA GLY A 20 -51.79 -7.89 26.50
C GLY A 20 -50.30 -8.19 26.55
N CYS A 21 -49.99 -9.30 27.22
CA CYS A 21 -48.87 -10.23 26.99
C CYS A 21 -47.45 -9.71 26.78
N THR A 22 -46.63 -9.94 27.78
CA THR A 22 -45.17 -10.11 27.74
C THR A 22 -44.77 -11.23 26.78
N SER A 23 -43.95 -10.94 25.81
CA SER A 23 -43.07 -11.89 25.19
C SER A 23 -41.68 -11.26 25.10
N THR A 24 -40.82 -11.69 26.01
CA THR A 24 -39.36 -11.49 25.92
C THR A 24 -38.87 -12.24 24.71
N SER A 25 -38.44 -11.49 23.67
CA SER A 25 -37.64 -12.04 22.59
C SER A 25 -36.27 -11.43 22.69
N ASP A 26 -35.32 -12.20 23.17
CA ASP A 26 -33.89 -11.96 22.98
C ASP A 26 -33.62 -11.92 21.49
N SER A 27 -33.50 -10.72 20.94
CA SER A 27 -32.94 -10.50 19.60
C SER A 27 -31.44 -10.28 19.72
N ALA A 28 -30.69 -11.36 19.57
CA ALA A 28 -29.30 -11.28 19.22
C ALA A 28 -29.20 -10.45 17.92
N ALA A 29 -28.68 -9.25 18.05
CA ALA A 29 -28.33 -8.40 16.92
C ALA A 29 -27.11 -9.03 16.21
N THR A 30 -27.36 -9.94 15.27
CA THR A 30 -26.39 -10.26 14.23
C THR A 30 -26.21 -9.00 13.40
N GLY A 31 -25.07 -8.34 13.63
CA GLY A 31 -24.61 -7.23 12.81
C GLY A 31 -24.38 -7.72 11.38
N ALA A 32 -25.39 -7.64 10.54
CA ALA A 32 -25.22 -7.71 9.12
C ALA A 32 -24.42 -6.46 8.72
N SER A 33 -23.14 -6.65 8.43
CA SER A 33 -22.33 -5.64 7.75
C SER A 33 -23.04 -5.33 6.44
N ALA A 34 -23.67 -4.16 6.36
CA ALA A 34 -24.29 -3.70 5.13
C ALA A 34 -23.17 -3.58 4.09
N ALA A 35 -23.25 -4.37 3.04
CA ALA A 35 -22.36 -4.22 1.89
C ALA A 35 -22.53 -2.78 1.38
N ALA A 36 -21.43 -2.03 1.31
CA ALA A 36 -21.44 -0.68 0.76
C ALA A 36 -21.99 -0.75 -0.69
N PRO A 37 -22.75 0.24 -1.15
CA PRO A 37 -23.32 0.24 -2.48
C PRO A 37 -22.19 0.20 -3.52
N THR A 38 -22.18 -0.85 -4.33
CA THR A 38 -21.24 -0.98 -5.44
C THR A 38 -21.74 -0.09 -6.59
N SER A 39 -20.91 0.84 -7.07
CA SER A 39 -21.22 1.59 -8.29
C SER A 39 -21.30 0.61 -9.45
N THR A 40 -22.45 0.55 -10.14
CA THR A 40 -22.72 -0.41 -11.22
C THR A 40 -22.77 0.22 -12.62
N GLY A 41 -22.49 1.51 -12.74
CA GLY A 41 -22.53 2.23 -14.02
C GLY A 41 -21.17 2.31 -14.71
N PRO A 42 -21.14 2.80 -15.97
CA PRO A 42 -19.90 3.01 -16.72
C PRO A 42 -18.96 3.97 -15.99
N VAL A 43 -17.70 3.64 -15.97
CA VAL A 43 -16.64 4.43 -15.34
C VAL A 43 -15.47 4.65 -16.28
N THR A 44 -14.80 5.79 -16.15
CA THR A 44 -13.60 6.12 -16.93
C THR A 44 -12.54 6.69 -16.00
N VAL A 45 -11.32 6.16 -16.08
CA VAL A 45 -10.15 6.70 -15.40
C VAL A 45 -9.00 6.87 -16.39
N THR A 46 -8.02 7.67 -16.02
CA THR A 46 -6.79 7.85 -16.81
C THR A 46 -5.59 7.42 -15.98
N SER A 47 -4.86 6.43 -16.45
CA SER A 47 -3.61 5.96 -15.85
C SER A 47 -2.50 5.96 -16.89
N CYS A 48 -1.33 6.50 -16.57
CA CYS A 48 -0.17 6.53 -17.46
C CYS A 48 -0.51 7.01 -18.90
N GLN A 49 -1.32 8.08 -19.01
CA GLN A 49 -1.79 8.64 -20.30
C GLN A 49 -2.74 7.72 -21.09
N ARG A 50 -3.19 6.60 -20.49
CA ARG A 50 -4.18 5.70 -21.08
C ARG A 50 -5.54 5.96 -20.45
N THR A 51 -6.56 6.02 -21.27
CA THR A 51 -7.96 6.01 -20.83
C THR A 51 -8.41 4.57 -20.68
N ILE A 52 -8.93 4.23 -19.51
CA ILE A 52 -9.53 2.94 -19.19
C ILE A 52 -11.01 3.21 -18.97
N ALA A 53 -11.85 2.66 -19.85
CA ALA A 53 -13.29 2.78 -19.76
C ALA A 53 -13.90 1.40 -19.54
N LEU A 54 -14.73 1.26 -18.52
CA LEU A 54 -15.42 0.02 -18.16
C LEU A 54 -16.91 0.30 -18.06
N ASP A 55 -17.74 -0.55 -18.67
CA ASP A 55 -19.19 -0.47 -18.55
C ASP A 55 -19.70 -0.98 -17.20
N ALA A 56 -18.94 -1.85 -16.56
CA ALA A 56 -19.20 -2.40 -15.23
C ALA A 56 -17.87 -2.78 -14.54
N PRO A 57 -17.85 -2.90 -13.21
CA PRO A 57 -16.67 -3.37 -12.50
C PRO A 57 -16.25 -4.78 -12.96
N PRO A 58 -14.94 -5.03 -13.15
CA PRO A 58 -14.42 -6.31 -13.59
C PRO A 58 -14.78 -7.43 -12.60
N GLN A 59 -15.03 -8.62 -13.13
CA GLN A 59 -15.46 -9.78 -12.35
C GLN A 59 -14.37 -10.86 -12.26
N ARG A 60 -13.34 -10.76 -13.09
CA ARG A 60 -12.27 -11.76 -13.17
C ARG A 60 -10.91 -11.06 -13.21
N ILE A 61 -10.40 -10.72 -12.03
CA ILE A 61 -9.19 -9.91 -11.87
C ILE A 61 -7.97 -10.82 -11.71
N PHE A 62 -6.93 -10.58 -12.48
CA PHE A 62 -5.59 -11.10 -12.21
C PHE A 62 -4.75 -9.98 -11.60
N ALA A 63 -4.27 -10.16 -10.36
CA ALA A 63 -3.49 -9.13 -9.67
C ALA A 63 -2.01 -9.52 -9.57
N VAL A 64 -1.14 -8.56 -9.86
CA VAL A 64 0.30 -8.76 -9.93
C VAL A 64 1.03 -7.79 -9.01
N PHE A 65 1.94 -8.32 -8.26
CA PHE A 65 2.75 -7.65 -7.27
C PHE A 65 1.98 -7.28 -6.00
N HIS A 66 2.62 -7.47 -4.89
CA HIS A 66 2.05 -7.45 -3.54
C HIS A 66 1.10 -6.26 -3.26
N PRO A 67 1.50 -4.97 -3.53
CA PRO A 67 0.62 -3.84 -3.24
C PRO A 67 -0.70 -3.86 -4.03
N ALA A 68 -0.70 -4.37 -5.28
CA ALA A 68 -1.92 -4.48 -6.08
C ALA A 68 -2.86 -5.57 -5.55
N ILE A 69 -2.29 -6.69 -5.08
CA ILE A 69 -3.04 -7.80 -4.49
C ILE A 69 -3.74 -7.33 -3.20
N GLU A 70 -3.01 -6.65 -2.31
CA GLU A 70 -3.59 -6.12 -1.08
C GLU A 70 -4.64 -5.04 -1.34
N LEU A 71 -4.41 -4.17 -2.32
CA LEU A 71 -5.40 -3.16 -2.67
C LEU A 71 -6.70 -3.80 -3.20
N ALA A 72 -6.60 -4.87 -4.02
CA ALA A 72 -7.78 -5.59 -4.48
C ALA A 72 -8.58 -6.19 -3.31
N HIS A 73 -7.91 -6.80 -2.33
CA HIS A 73 -8.57 -7.29 -1.11
C HIS A 73 -9.16 -6.16 -0.27
N ALA A 74 -8.42 -5.07 -0.05
CA ALA A 74 -8.86 -3.92 0.74
C ALA A 74 -10.11 -3.25 0.16
N LEU A 75 -10.22 -3.22 -1.18
CA LEU A 75 -11.38 -2.72 -1.90
C LEU A 75 -12.55 -3.73 -1.94
N GLY A 76 -12.38 -4.93 -1.36
CA GLY A 76 -13.42 -5.96 -1.32
C GLY A 76 -13.60 -6.71 -2.63
N ALA A 77 -12.56 -6.76 -3.47
CA ALA A 77 -12.56 -7.48 -4.73
C ALA A 77 -11.86 -8.86 -4.65
N GLY A 78 -11.55 -9.33 -3.44
CA GLY A 78 -10.83 -10.57 -3.22
C GLY A 78 -11.53 -11.81 -3.81
N ASP A 79 -12.85 -11.86 -3.79
CA ASP A 79 -13.68 -12.92 -4.37
C ASP A 79 -13.70 -12.92 -5.92
N ARG A 80 -13.28 -11.81 -6.53
CA ARG A 80 -13.14 -11.66 -7.98
C ARG A 80 -11.71 -11.95 -8.48
N LEU A 81 -10.77 -12.24 -7.60
CA LEU A 81 -9.41 -12.61 -7.97
C LEU A 81 -9.40 -14.02 -8.56
N VAL A 82 -9.05 -14.16 -9.83
CA VAL A 82 -8.89 -15.44 -10.52
C VAL A 82 -7.47 -15.97 -10.49
N GLY A 83 -6.52 -15.16 -10.05
CA GLY A 83 -5.14 -15.52 -9.83
C GLY A 83 -4.32 -14.31 -9.37
N THR A 84 -3.20 -14.61 -8.73
CA THR A 84 -2.23 -13.60 -8.27
C THR A 84 -0.80 -14.05 -8.53
N ALA A 85 0.13 -13.10 -8.61
CA ALA A 85 1.56 -13.39 -8.73
C ALA A 85 2.39 -12.38 -7.92
N PHE A 86 3.56 -12.81 -7.43
CA PHE A 86 4.52 -12.00 -6.68
C PHE A 86 4.00 -11.43 -5.35
N LEU A 87 3.86 -12.32 -4.37
CA LEU A 87 3.79 -11.93 -2.96
C LEU A 87 5.22 -11.94 -2.39
N ASP A 88 5.73 -10.79 -2.03
CA ASP A 88 7.12 -10.60 -1.59
C ASP A 88 7.30 -10.77 -0.08
N ASN A 89 6.20 -10.78 0.65
CA ASN A 89 6.11 -11.05 2.08
C ASN A 89 4.76 -11.70 2.40
N GLN A 90 4.53 -12.03 3.65
CA GLN A 90 3.20 -12.38 4.13
C GLN A 90 2.23 -11.22 3.86
N ILE A 91 1.09 -11.57 3.27
CA ILE A 91 -0.02 -10.64 3.08
C ILE A 91 -0.56 -10.18 4.44
N LEU A 92 -1.20 -9.02 4.51
CA LEU A 92 -1.82 -8.53 5.73
C LEU A 92 -2.76 -9.60 6.33
N PRO A 93 -2.71 -9.81 7.66
CA PRO A 93 -3.43 -10.91 8.31
C PRO A 93 -4.92 -10.94 8.00
N GLU A 94 -5.55 -9.77 7.86
CA GLU A 94 -6.97 -9.65 7.52
C GLU A 94 -7.32 -10.18 6.12
N TYR A 95 -6.35 -10.30 5.21
CA TYR A 95 -6.56 -10.83 3.85
C TYR A 95 -6.04 -12.26 3.68
N ALA A 96 -5.31 -12.80 4.65
CA ALA A 96 -4.62 -14.08 4.52
C ALA A 96 -5.58 -15.25 4.19
N ALA A 97 -6.73 -15.32 4.86
CA ALA A 97 -7.71 -16.37 4.62
C ALA A 97 -8.35 -16.29 3.22
N ALA A 98 -8.64 -15.07 2.75
CA ALA A 98 -9.19 -14.85 1.41
C ALA A 98 -8.13 -15.15 0.34
N GLN A 99 -6.90 -14.65 0.52
CA GLN A 99 -5.80 -14.90 -0.42
C GLN A 99 -5.44 -16.38 -0.54
N ALA A 100 -5.54 -17.15 0.53
CA ALA A 100 -5.25 -18.59 0.52
C ALA A 100 -6.18 -19.38 -0.42
N THR A 101 -7.32 -18.83 -0.81
CA THR A 101 -8.27 -19.46 -1.76
C THR A 101 -8.01 -19.06 -3.21
N VAL A 102 -7.15 -18.06 -3.45
CA VAL A 102 -6.84 -17.55 -4.79
C VAL A 102 -5.65 -18.33 -5.38
N PRO A 103 -5.72 -18.81 -6.65
CA PRO A 103 -4.58 -19.40 -7.33
C PRO A 103 -3.38 -18.44 -7.32
N TYR A 104 -2.23 -18.93 -6.84
CA TYR A 104 -1.02 -18.13 -6.68
C TYR A 104 0.10 -18.65 -7.58
N ASN A 105 0.89 -17.73 -8.11
CA ASN A 105 2.10 -17.99 -8.87
C ASN A 105 3.28 -17.24 -8.23
N ASP A 106 4.42 -17.93 -8.01
CA ASP A 106 5.63 -17.29 -7.50
C ASP A 106 6.25 -16.33 -8.54
N ASP A 107 6.08 -16.66 -9.83
CA ASP A 107 6.53 -15.87 -10.99
C ASP A 107 5.35 -15.46 -11.87
N TYR A 108 5.62 -14.67 -12.92
CA TYR A 108 4.62 -14.39 -13.94
C TYR A 108 4.16 -15.70 -14.61
N PRO A 109 2.84 -15.92 -14.73
CA PRO A 109 2.35 -17.06 -15.52
C PRO A 109 2.68 -16.84 -16.99
N SER A 110 2.74 -17.93 -17.78
CA SER A 110 2.76 -17.79 -19.24
C SER A 110 1.47 -17.11 -19.72
N LYS A 111 1.51 -16.53 -20.92
CA LYS A 111 0.32 -15.90 -21.54
C LYS A 111 -0.83 -16.89 -21.69
N GLU A 112 -0.54 -18.14 -22.09
CA GLU A 112 -1.51 -19.21 -22.21
C GLU A 112 -2.16 -19.51 -20.85
N ARG A 113 -1.36 -19.52 -19.79
CA ARG A 113 -1.88 -19.69 -18.42
C ARG A 113 -2.75 -18.51 -18.01
N LEU A 114 -2.31 -17.28 -18.25
CA LEU A 114 -3.12 -16.09 -17.99
C LEU A 114 -4.47 -16.18 -18.74
N TYR A 115 -4.45 -16.44 -20.04
CA TYR A 115 -5.66 -16.53 -20.85
C TYR A 115 -6.56 -17.69 -20.43
N SER A 116 -6.00 -18.81 -19.95
CA SER A 116 -6.80 -19.93 -19.43
C SER A 116 -7.60 -19.57 -18.18
N LEU A 117 -7.17 -18.55 -17.43
CA LEU A 117 -7.91 -18.01 -16.30
C LEU A 117 -9.04 -17.07 -16.74
N THR A 118 -9.13 -16.73 -18.02
CA THR A 118 -10.13 -15.82 -18.61
C THR A 118 -10.33 -14.54 -17.80
N PRO A 119 -9.25 -13.78 -17.47
CA PRO A 119 -9.41 -12.51 -16.77
C PRO A 119 -10.07 -11.48 -17.68
N ASP A 120 -10.86 -10.57 -17.13
CA ASP A 120 -11.35 -9.37 -17.79
C ASP A 120 -10.54 -8.12 -17.39
N PHE A 121 -9.69 -8.26 -16.36
CA PHE A 121 -8.85 -7.19 -15.85
C PHE A 121 -7.51 -7.69 -15.29
N VAL A 122 -6.43 -6.96 -15.60
CA VAL A 122 -5.11 -7.14 -14.97
C VAL A 122 -4.78 -5.90 -14.16
N LEU A 123 -4.62 -6.06 -12.84
CA LEU A 123 -4.18 -5.02 -11.92
C LEU A 123 -2.72 -5.26 -11.54
N SER A 124 -1.84 -4.30 -11.82
CA SER A 124 -0.42 -4.44 -11.46
C SER A 124 0.13 -3.22 -10.73
N ALA A 125 0.89 -3.47 -9.69
CA ALA A 125 1.70 -2.47 -9.03
C ALA A 125 3.16 -2.49 -9.55
N PHE A 126 3.40 -3.08 -10.73
CA PHE A 126 4.70 -3.15 -11.38
C PHE A 126 4.56 -3.19 -12.91
N ASN A 127 5.34 -2.37 -13.63
CA ASN A 127 5.17 -2.22 -15.08
C ASN A 127 5.74 -3.38 -15.91
N ASP A 128 6.67 -4.15 -15.38
CA ASP A 128 7.27 -5.29 -16.11
C ASP A 128 6.23 -6.34 -16.51
N ALA A 129 5.10 -6.42 -15.78
CA ALA A 129 3.98 -7.25 -16.16
C ALA A 129 3.51 -6.98 -17.60
N PHE A 130 3.60 -5.72 -18.06
CA PHE A 130 3.05 -5.27 -19.33
C PHE A 130 4.07 -5.19 -20.45
N THR A 131 5.04 -6.10 -20.46
CA THR A 131 6.00 -6.25 -21.57
C THR A 131 5.58 -7.38 -22.51
N PRO A 132 5.97 -7.32 -23.81
CA PRO A 132 5.63 -8.36 -24.77
C PRO A 132 6.09 -9.76 -24.38
N ASP A 133 7.18 -9.89 -23.61
CA ASP A 133 7.77 -11.18 -23.21
C ASP A 133 7.16 -11.73 -21.91
N VAL A 134 6.35 -10.94 -21.18
CA VAL A 134 5.73 -11.34 -19.92
C VAL A 134 4.22 -11.59 -20.14
N LEU A 135 3.34 -10.71 -19.72
CA LEU A 135 1.88 -10.89 -19.89
C LEU A 135 1.35 -10.31 -21.21
N GLY A 136 2.18 -9.60 -21.96
CA GLY A 136 1.82 -8.79 -23.12
C GLY A 136 1.70 -7.31 -22.77
N SER A 137 1.87 -6.44 -23.77
CA SER A 137 1.61 -5.01 -23.56
C SER A 137 0.15 -4.77 -23.16
N GLN A 138 -0.13 -3.62 -22.53
CA GLN A 138 -1.52 -3.25 -22.22
C GLN A 138 -2.39 -3.16 -23.49
N ASN A 139 -1.80 -2.88 -24.67
CA ASN A 139 -2.53 -2.93 -25.95
C ASN A 139 -2.83 -4.37 -26.39
N ASP A 140 -1.89 -5.30 -26.21
CA ASP A 140 -2.12 -6.71 -26.53
C ASP A 140 -3.22 -7.29 -25.67
N LEU A 141 -3.24 -6.96 -24.36
CA LEU A 141 -4.30 -7.37 -23.44
C LEU A 141 -5.66 -6.77 -23.86
N ALA A 142 -5.69 -5.47 -24.18
CA ALA A 142 -6.91 -4.81 -24.64
C ALA A 142 -7.48 -5.43 -25.93
N ALA A 143 -6.61 -5.88 -26.86
CA ALA A 143 -7.02 -6.60 -28.06
C ALA A 143 -7.69 -7.97 -27.76
N GLN A 144 -7.48 -8.50 -26.55
CA GLN A 144 -8.13 -9.71 -26.01
C GLN A 144 -9.31 -9.39 -25.09
N ASN A 145 -9.80 -8.14 -25.08
CA ASN A 145 -10.83 -7.62 -24.17
C ASN A 145 -10.42 -7.69 -22.66
N ILE A 146 -9.14 -7.67 -22.38
CA ILE A 146 -8.60 -7.62 -21.01
C ILE A 146 -8.14 -6.20 -20.73
N ASN A 147 -8.88 -5.47 -19.91
CA ASN A 147 -8.45 -4.15 -19.47
C ASN A 147 -7.32 -4.28 -18.45
N SER A 148 -6.54 -3.22 -18.27
CA SER A 148 -5.41 -3.27 -17.35
C SER A 148 -5.11 -1.92 -16.73
N TYR A 149 -4.63 -1.95 -15.48
CA TYR A 149 -4.17 -0.79 -14.73
C TYR A 149 -2.75 -1.05 -14.17
N VAL A 150 -1.87 -0.05 -14.29
CA VAL A 150 -0.58 -0.05 -13.61
C VAL A 150 -0.51 1.14 -12.66
N PHE A 151 0.09 0.94 -11.50
CA PHE A 151 0.23 2.01 -10.50
C PHE A 151 1.04 3.18 -11.03
N GLY A 152 0.64 4.39 -10.64
CA GLY A 152 1.18 5.65 -11.14
C GLY A 152 2.66 5.86 -10.88
N GLU A 153 3.24 5.19 -9.89
CA GLU A 153 4.68 5.22 -9.66
C GLU A 153 5.49 4.63 -10.84
N TRP A 154 4.86 3.83 -11.70
CA TRP A 154 5.45 3.22 -12.89
C TRP A 154 5.13 3.97 -14.17
N CYS A 155 4.37 5.07 -14.07
CA CYS A 155 4.08 5.89 -15.23
C CYS A 155 5.34 6.65 -15.70
N PRO A 156 5.60 6.70 -17.01
CA PRO A 156 6.69 7.53 -17.52
C PRO A 156 6.45 9.01 -17.22
N ALA A 157 7.53 9.72 -16.89
CA ALA A 157 7.49 11.16 -16.64
C ALA A 157 7.20 11.96 -17.94
N ALA A 158 7.67 11.42 -19.07
CA ALA A 158 7.43 11.92 -20.42
C ALA A 158 7.47 10.74 -21.37
N GLU A 159 6.98 10.92 -22.60
CA GLU A 159 7.16 9.93 -23.66
C GLU A 159 8.65 9.60 -23.81
N PRO A 160 9.02 8.31 -23.78
CA PRO A 160 10.41 7.92 -23.96
C PRO A 160 10.88 8.36 -25.34
N GLY A 161 11.90 9.21 -25.38
CA GLY A 161 12.59 9.53 -26.63
C GLY A 161 13.39 8.33 -27.10
N GLU A 162 13.55 8.19 -28.42
CA GLU A 162 14.32 7.12 -29.03
C GLU A 162 15.73 7.07 -28.43
N GLY A 163 16.12 5.89 -27.90
CA GLY A 163 17.42 5.66 -27.28
C GLY A 163 17.61 6.27 -25.87
N LYS A 164 16.56 6.82 -25.24
CA LYS A 164 16.63 7.36 -23.89
C LYS A 164 16.02 6.37 -22.88
N PRO A 165 16.64 6.21 -21.69
CA PRO A 165 16.04 5.42 -20.62
C PRO A 165 14.67 5.96 -20.22
N LEU A 166 13.74 5.07 -19.89
CA LEU A 166 12.45 5.44 -19.32
C LEU A 166 12.66 6.18 -17.99
N GLN A 167 12.25 7.45 -17.94
CA GLN A 167 12.25 8.22 -16.71
C GLN A 167 10.84 8.11 -16.08
N LEU A 168 10.76 7.58 -14.88
CA LEU A 168 9.52 7.48 -14.14
C LEU A 168 9.23 8.79 -13.39
N LYS A 169 7.94 9.09 -13.20
CA LYS A 169 7.52 10.18 -12.32
C LYS A 169 7.97 9.91 -10.87
N LYS A 170 8.21 10.99 -10.11
CA LYS A 170 8.43 10.86 -8.68
C LYS A 170 7.18 10.25 -8.04
N ALA A 171 7.36 9.17 -7.28
CA ALA A 171 6.29 8.58 -6.51
C ALA A 171 6.10 9.36 -5.20
N THR A 172 4.82 9.60 -4.84
CA THR A 172 4.43 10.34 -3.63
C THR A 172 3.19 9.70 -3.01
N PHE A 173 2.85 10.07 -1.78
CA PHE A 173 1.56 9.66 -1.19
C PHE A 173 0.37 10.12 -2.04
N GLU A 174 0.43 11.29 -2.68
CA GLU A 174 -0.63 11.74 -3.58
C GLU A 174 -0.75 10.84 -4.83
N THR A 175 0.37 10.33 -5.36
CA THR A 175 0.34 9.33 -6.43
C THR A 175 -0.35 8.05 -5.94
N THR A 176 0.00 7.58 -4.74
CA THR A 176 -0.62 6.40 -4.12
C THR A 176 -2.12 6.62 -3.86
N TYR A 177 -2.53 7.79 -3.36
CA TYR A 177 -3.96 8.11 -3.17
C TYR A 177 -4.71 8.16 -4.48
N THR A 178 -4.07 8.66 -5.55
CA THR A 178 -4.64 8.65 -6.90
C THR A 178 -4.88 7.22 -7.38
N ASP A 179 -3.90 6.32 -7.21
CA ASP A 179 -4.03 4.90 -7.58
C ASP A 179 -5.18 4.24 -6.81
N ILE A 180 -5.24 4.43 -5.48
CA ILE A 180 -6.30 3.87 -4.63
C ILE A 180 -7.68 4.38 -5.09
N THR A 181 -7.79 5.70 -5.39
CA THR A 181 -9.04 6.30 -5.86
C THR A 181 -9.46 5.70 -7.21
N GLN A 182 -8.55 5.66 -8.18
CA GLN A 182 -8.85 5.19 -9.54
C GLN A 182 -9.17 3.70 -9.56
N VAL A 183 -8.40 2.88 -8.84
CA VAL A 183 -8.69 1.44 -8.70
C VAL A 183 -10.00 1.24 -7.95
N GLY A 184 -10.30 2.04 -6.91
CA GLY A 184 -11.58 2.02 -6.23
C GLY A 184 -12.77 2.29 -7.17
N VAL A 185 -12.65 3.27 -8.06
CA VAL A 185 -13.66 3.57 -9.09
C VAL A 185 -13.79 2.40 -10.05
N LEU A 186 -12.69 1.88 -10.59
CA LEU A 186 -12.70 0.76 -11.53
C LEU A 186 -13.30 -0.51 -10.93
N LEU A 187 -13.01 -0.81 -9.67
CA LEU A 187 -13.51 -1.98 -8.97
C LEU A 187 -14.91 -1.79 -8.36
N GLY A 188 -15.53 -0.61 -8.52
CA GLY A 188 -16.85 -0.30 -8.02
C GLY A 188 -16.91 -0.12 -6.50
N ALA A 189 -15.82 0.31 -5.87
CA ALA A 189 -15.67 0.48 -4.43
C ALA A 189 -15.11 1.87 -4.05
N PRO A 190 -15.65 3.00 -4.57
CA PRO A 190 -15.10 4.33 -4.33
C PRO A 190 -15.14 4.73 -2.85
N ASP A 191 -16.17 4.34 -2.10
CA ASP A 191 -16.30 4.66 -0.67
C ASP A 191 -15.21 3.94 0.15
N ARG A 192 -14.92 2.66 -0.15
CA ARG A 192 -13.83 1.94 0.50
C ARG A 192 -12.47 2.56 0.18
N ALA A 193 -12.28 3.02 -1.05
CA ALA A 193 -11.06 3.75 -1.43
C ALA A 193 -10.90 5.04 -0.62
N ALA A 194 -11.99 5.81 -0.47
CA ALA A 194 -11.98 7.02 0.37
C ALA A 194 -11.65 6.72 1.84
N ASP A 195 -12.20 5.65 2.40
CA ASP A 195 -11.92 5.21 3.78
C ASP A 195 -10.45 4.78 3.96
N ILE A 196 -9.88 4.06 3.00
CA ILE A 196 -8.46 3.68 3.01
C ILE A 196 -7.59 4.93 3.03
N ILE A 197 -7.85 5.87 2.12
CA ILE A 197 -7.10 7.12 2.01
C ILE A 197 -7.22 7.95 3.29
N ALA A 198 -8.43 8.06 3.87
CA ALA A 198 -8.64 8.79 5.11
C ALA A 198 -7.82 8.21 6.27
N ARG A 199 -7.78 6.87 6.42
CA ARG A 199 -6.93 6.21 7.42
C ARG A 199 -5.45 6.46 7.18
N MET A 200 -4.98 6.34 5.94
CA MET A 200 -3.57 6.60 5.59
C MET A 200 -3.19 8.05 5.92
N LYS A 201 -4.03 9.02 5.55
CA LYS A 201 -3.81 10.44 5.86
C LYS A 201 -3.75 10.69 7.37
N ALA A 202 -4.65 10.09 8.14
CA ALA A 202 -4.65 10.23 9.60
C ALA A 202 -3.35 9.70 10.23
N VAL A 203 -2.82 8.55 9.77
CA VAL A 203 -1.54 8.01 10.24
C VAL A 203 -0.37 8.92 9.86
N VAL A 204 -0.35 9.43 8.63
CA VAL A 204 0.68 10.38 8.15
C VAL A 204 0.66 11.67 8.98
N ASP A 205 -0.51 12.25 9.24
CA ASP A 205 -0.67 13.50 9.98
C ASP A 205 -0.30 13.34 11.46
N ASP A 206 -0.67 12.22 12.10
CA ASP A 206 -0.23 11.88 13.46
C ASP A 206 1.30 11.73 13.52
N THR A 207 1.88 10.99 12.57
CA THR A 207 3.34 10.79 12.48
C THR A 207 4.06 12.13 12.33
N ARG A 208 3.67 12.96 11.37
CA ARG A 208 4.26 14.30 11.17
C ARG A 208 4.12 15.19 12.40
N THR A 209 3.01 15.06 13.12
CA THR A 209 2.79 15.84 14.35
C THR A 209 3.74 15.41 15.45
N ARG A 210 3.94 14.12 15.65
CA ARG A 210 4.86 13.57 16.66
C ARG A 210 6.31 13.93 16.38
N VAL A 211 6.77 13.80 15.15
CA VAL A 211 8.16 14.11 14.77
C VAL A 211 8.43 15.60 14.59
N ARG A 212 7.44 16.47 14.75
CA ARG A 212 7.62 17.92 14.59
C ARG A 212 8.65 18.45 15.59
N GLY A 213 9.71 19.09 15.07
CA GLY A 213 10.82 19.60 15.86
C GLY A 213 11.76 18.51 16.38
N ALA A 214 11.67 17.29 15.88
CA ALA A 214 12.70 16.28 16.06
C ALA A 214 13.96 16.63 15.25
N ASP A 215 15.09 16.01 15.61
CA ASP A 215 16.31 16.13 14.82
C ASP A 215 16.13 15.43 13.47
N THR A 216 16.11 16.20 12.39
CA THR A 216 16.00 15.70 11.02
C THR A 216 17.37 15.43 10.37
N SER A 217 18.48 15.64 11.10
CA SER A 217 19.84 15.35 10.61
C SER A 217 20.12 13.85 10.52
N VAL A 218 19.27 13.00 11.12
CA VAL A 218 19.42 11.54 11.07
C VAL A 218 19.32 11.06 9.62
N THR A 219 20.43 10.57 9.09
CA THR A 219 20.51 10.03 7.73
C THR A 219 20.08 8.57 7.70
N VAL A 220 19.20 8.24 6.75
CA VAL A 220 18.62 6.91 6.61
C VAL A 220 18.95 6.36 5.22
N ALA A 221 19.60 5.20 5.17
CA ALA A 221 19.72 4.43 3.93
C ALA A 221 18.71 3.28 3.95
N VAL A 222 17.89 3.15 2.90
CA VAL A 222 17.15 1.92 2.64
C VAL A 222 17.96 1.11 1.66
N GLY A 223 18.47 -0.04 2.07
CA GLY A 223 19.44 -0.75 1.26
C GLY A 223 19.49 -2.25 1.52
N THR A 224 19.91 -3.01 0.50
CA THR A 224 20.14 -4.45 0.55
C THR A 224 21.56 -4.75 0.07
N LEU A 225 22.37 -5.35 0.93
CA LEU A 225 23.71 -5.83 0.55
C LEU A 225 23.56 -7.09 -0.31
N ARG A 226 24.10 -7.03 -1.53
CA ARG A 226 24.06 -8.12 -2.51
C ARG A 226 25.26 -9.01 -2.41
N ASP A 227 25.13 -10.23 -2.89
CA ASP A 227 26.21 -11.23 -2.88
C ASP A 227 27.38 -10.85 -3.81
N ASP A 228 27.17 -9.97 -4.79
CA ASP A 228 28.21 -9.39 -5.65
C ASP A 228 29.02 -8.26 -4.98
N GLY A 229 28.70 -7.94 -3.72
CA GLY A 229 29.34 -6.89 -2.97
C GLY A 229 28.84 -5.48 -3.27
N THR A 230 27.80 -5.32 -4.08
CA THR A 230 27.13 -4.03 -4.25
C THR A 230 25.99 -3.86 -3.25
N ILE A 231 25.52 -2.63 -3.06
CA ILE A 231 24.38 -2.32 -2.24
C ILE A 231 23.28 -1.72 -3.11
N SER A 232 22.12 -2.38 -3.14
CA SER A 232 20.94 -1.82 -3.78
C SER A 232 20.29 -0.82 -2.83
N VAL A 233 20.19 0.45 -3.24
CA VAL A 233 19.64 1.54 -2.41
C VAL A 233 18.41 2.17 -3.03
N GLN A 234 17.53 2.73 -2.20
CA GLN A 234 16.38 3.50 -2.64
C GLN A 234 16.77 4.97 -2.81
N GLY A 235 16.60 5.48 -4.03
CA GLY A 235 16.92 6.87 -4.38
C GLY A 235 15.75 7.84 -4.14
N GLY A 236 15.91 9.07 -4.65
CA GLY A 236 15.02 10.20 -4.37
C GLY A 236 13.70 10.25 -5.15
N SER A 237 13.46 9.34 -6.13
CA SER A 237 12.24 9.40 -6.93
C SER A 237 11.18 8.36 -6.55
N GLY A 238 11.50 7.38 -5.70
CA GLY A 238 10.53 6.41 -5.17
C GLY A 238 9.71 6.93 -3.99
N ILE A 239 8.62 6.24 -3.66
CA ILE A 239 7.76 6.56 -2.50
C ILE A 239 8.56 6.54 -1.18
N THR A 240 9.62 5.75 -1.12
CA THR A 240 10.50 5.60 0.04
C THR A 240 11.12 6.95 0.47
N GLN A 241 11.37 7.86 -0.47
CA GLN A 241 11.83 9.21 -0.17
C GLN A 241 10.83 9.94 0.76
N GLU A 242 9.55 9.97 0.39
CA GLU A 242 8.54 10.66 1.20
C GLU A 242 8.25 9.91 2.51
N ILE A 243 8.34 8.56 2.52
CA ILE A 243 8.23 7.75 3.74
C ILE A 243 9.27 8.17 4.77
N ILE A 244 10.54 8.32 4.36
CA ILE A 244 11.64 8.75 5.24
C ILE A 244 11.42 10.19 5.72
N GLU A 245 11.00 11.10 4.85
CA GLU A 245 10.69 12.50 5.19
C GLU A 245 9.56 12.59 6.23
N ILE A 246 8.46 11.83 6.04
CA ILE A 246 7.36 11.75 7.00
C ILE A 246 7.83 11.20 8.35
N ALA A 247 8.75 10.23 8.31
CA ALA A 247 9.32 9.65 9.51
C ALA A 247 10.31 10.59 10.26
N GLY A 248 10.60 11.77 9.71
CA GLY A 248 11.51 12.75 10.31
C GLY A 248 12.99 12.45 10.09
N GLY A 249 13.33 11.66 9.08
CA GLY A 249 14.72 11.37 8.67
C GLY A 249 15.07 12.04 7.35
N THR A 250 16.33 11.92 6.95
CA THR A 250 16.86 12.36 5.65
C THR A 250 17.37 11.16 4.85
N ASN A 251 16.88 10.95 3.64
CA ASN A 251 17.36 9.85 2.79
C ASN A 251 18.82 10.11 2.35
N ALA A 252 19.73 9.22 2.71
CA ALA A 252 21.15 9.29 2.37
C ALA A 252 21.41 9.28 0.85
N TYR A 253 20.40 8.88 0.05
CA TYR A 253 20.44 8.76 -1.41
C TYR A 253 19.41 9.63 -2.13
N ALA A 254 18.93 10.70 -1.49
CA ALA A 254 17.94 11.62 -2.07
C ALA A 254 18.42 12.29 -3.40
N ASP A 255 19.73 12.41 -3.57
CA ASP A 255 20.38 12.96 -4.77
C ASP A 255 20.35 12.03 -5.99
N ILE A 256 20.07 10.75 -5.80
CA ILE A 256 19.90 9.78 -6.88
C ILE A 256 18.51 9.95 -7.49
N ALA A 257 18.46 10.43 -8.74
CA ALA A 257 17.21 10.77 -9.43
C ALA A 257 16.37 9.54 -9.86
N THR A 258 16.88 8.33 -9.67
CA THR A 258 16.14 7.08 -9.89
C THR A 258 15.49 6.60 -8.61
N ARG A 259 14.52 5.69 -8.75
CA ARG A 259 13.86 5.05 -7.60
C ARG A 259 14.82 4.14 -6.86
N GLN A 260 15.62 3.38 -7.58
CA GLN A 260 16.57 2.42 -7.06
C GLN A 260 17.89 2.53 -7.83
N ALA A 261 19.00 2.33 -7.15
CA ALA A 261 20.32 2.28 -7.75
C ALA A 261 21.17 1.20 -7.09
N SER A 262 22.16 0.68 -7.81
CA SER A 262 23.23 -0.13 -7.26
C SER A 262 24.42 0.77 -7.00
N VAL A 263 24.94 0.78 -5.78
CA VAL A 263 26.11 1.57 -5.36
C VAL A 263 27.22 0.66 -4.87
N SER A 264 28.45 1.15 -4.91
CA SER A 264 29.56 0.41 -4.33
C SER A 264 29.59 0.51 -2.79
N VAL A 265 30.28 -0.42 -2.14
CA VAL A 265 30.51 -0.38 -0.69
C VAL A 265 31.24 0.91 -0.30
N GLU A 266 32.19 1.38 -1.11
CA GLU A 266 32.95 2.62 -0.84
C GLU A 266 32.02 3.86 -0.88
N ASP A 267 31.05 3.91 -1.80
CA ASP A 267 30.06 5.00 -1.81
C ASP A 267 29.18 4.95 -0.56
N PHE A 268 28.77 3.75 -0.14
CA PHE A 268 27.95 3.56 1.06
C PHE A 268 28.71 3.98 2.33
N VAL A 269 29.96 3.57 2.47
CA VAL A 269 30.84 3.98 3.58
C VAL A 269 31.05 5.49 3.59
N ARG A 270 31.27 6.10 2.44
CA ARG A 270 31.46 7.57 2.33
C ARG A 270 30.23 8.36 2.73
N ARG A 271 29.01 7.84 2.47
CA ARG A 271 27.75 8.48 2.87
C ARG A 271 27.43 8.29 4.34
N ASP A 272 27.98 7.25 4.95
CA ASP A 272 27.92 6.95 6.38
C ASP A 272 26.52 7.15 7.01
N PRO A 273 25.51 6.38 6.59
CA PRO A 273 24.17 6.54 7.14
C PRO A 273 24.10 6.23 8.63
N ASP A 274 23.31 7.02 9.36
CA ASP A 274 23.04 6.81 10.79
C ASP A 274 22.15 5.61 11.07
N VAL A 275 21.27 5.27 10.12
CA VAL A 275 20.31 4.17 10.22
C VAL A 275 20.20 3.45 8.88
N ILE A 276 20.13 2.13 8.92
CA ILE A 276 19.83 1.30 7.75
C ILE A 276 18.45 0.68 7.91
N VAL A 277 17.56 0.96 6.94
CA VAL A 277 16.27 0.28 6.82
C VAL A 277 16.42 -0.91 5.90
N LEU A 278 16.05 -2.07 6.38
CA LEU A 278 16.12 -3.36 5.70
C LEU A 278 14.70 -3.86 5.40
N ALA A 279 14.53 -4.46 4.25
CA ALA A 279 13.25 -5.01 3.84
C ALA A 279 13.47 -6.39 3.22
N PRO A 280 13.34 -7.48 4.01
CA PRO A 280 13.53 -8.83 3.51
C PRO A 280 12.54 -9.16 2.41
N CYS A 281 13.04 -9.75 1.32
CA CYS A 281 12.32 -10.11 0.10
C CYS A 281 12.96 -11.42 -0.45
N CYS A 282 12.37 -12.17 -1.29
CA CYS A 282 11.05 -12.11 -1.90
C CYS A 282 10.41 -13.50 -1.73
N GLY A 283 9.16 -13.53 -1.34
CA GLY A 283 8.43 -14.78 -1.13
C GLY A 283 7.24 -14.60 -0.20
N LYS A 284 6.13 -15.26 -0.54
CA LYS A 284 4.84 -15.13 0.14
C LYS A 284 4.85 -15.45 1.65
N ASP A 285 5.83 -16.22 2.10
CA ASP A 285 5.98 -16.64 3.49
C ASP A 285 7.02 -15.82 4.27
N MET A 286 7.70 -14.86 3.61
CA MET A 286 8.69 -14.02 4.25
C MET A 286 8.07 -13.02 5.23
N THR A 287 8.78 -12.77 6.31
CA THR A 287 8.36 -11.90 7.41
C THR A 287 9.47 -10.89 7.76
N VAL A 288 9.14 -9.92 8.59
CA VAL A 288 10.16 -9.00 9.15
C VAL A 288 11.22 -9.74 9.98
N ALA A 289 10.91 -10.92 10.55
CA ALA A 289 11.87 -11.72 11.29
C ALA A 289 13.02 -12.24 10.40
N ASP A 290 12.77 -12.43 9.10
CA ASP A 290 13.80 -12.82 8.14
C ASP A 290 14.83 -11.70 7.89
N GLY A 291 14.52 -10.47 8.26
CA GLY A 291 15.43 -9.34 8.19
C GLY A 291 16.67 -9.48 9.08
N GLN A 292 16.64 -10.36 10.09
CA GLN A 292 17.83 -10.65 10.89
C GLN A 292 18.99 -11.17 10.03
N LYS A 293 18.70 -11.98 9.01
CA LYS A 293 19.71 -12.46 8.06
C LYS A 293 20.37 -11.29 7.30
N GLU A 294 19.61 -10.27 6.96
CA GLU A 294 20.15 -9.07 6.31
C GLU A 294 21.00 -8.25 7.27
N VAL A 295 20.58 -8.10 8.55
CA VAL A 295 21.39 -7.47 9.61
C VAL A 295 22.71 -8.21 9.76
N ASP A 296 22.67 -9.55 9.80
CA ASP A 296 23.86 -10.37 9.96
C ASP A 296 24.85 -10.21 8.78
N LYS A 297 24.35 -10.07 7.53
CA LYS A 297 25.20 -9.77 6.35
C LYS A 297 25.94 -8.44 6.51
N TYR A 298 25.25 -7.37 6.92
CA TYR A 298 25.87 -6.07 7.13
C TYR A 298 26.90 -6.09 8.27
N THR A 299 26.58 -6.73 9.39
CA THR A 299 27.46 -6.79 10.56
C THR A 299 28.66 -7.71 10.36
N ALA A 300 28.53 -8.72 9.48
CA ALA A 300 29.63 -9.63 9.12
C ALA A 300 30.56 -9.06 8.03
N ALA A 301 30.18 -7.98 7.35
CA ALA A 301 30.97 -7.40 6.26
C ALA A 301 32.07 -6.46 6.81
N PRO A 302 33.37 -6.84 6.75
CA PRO A 302 34.46 -6.04 7.33
C PRO A 302 34.54 -4.63 6.72
N ALA A 303 34.23 -4.49 5.43
CA ALA A 303 34.28 -3.20 4.74
C ALA A 303 33.19 -2.21 5.22
N LEU A 304 32.17 -2.68 5.94
CA LEU A 304 31.07 -1.85 6.49
C LEU A 304 31.18 -1.62 7.99
N ALA A 305 32.21 -2.17 8.67
CA ALA A 305 32.33 -2.15 10.13
C ALA A 305 32.37 -0.73 10.73
N ASP A 306 32.92 0.24 9.99
CA ASP A 306 33.05 1.63 10.42
C ASP A 306 31.82 2.49 10.06
N VAL A 307 30.84 1.96 9.29
CA VAL A 307 29.59 2.68 9.01
C VAL A 307 28.82 2.88 10.31
N THR A 308 28.39 4.11 10.58
CA THR A 308 27.73 4.51 11.82
C THR A 308 26.55 3.59 12.17
N ALA A 309 25.66 3.31 11.22
CA ALA A 309 24.53 2.40 11.42
C ALA A 309 24.96 0.97 11.78
N VAL A 310 26.03 0.47 11.20
CA VAL A 310 26.54 -0.90 11.45
C VAL A 310 27.23 -0.99 12.81
N ARG A 311 28.15 -0.04 13.10
CA ARG A 311 28.87 0.05 14.38
C ARG A 311 27.90 0.17 15.55
N ASP A 312 26.87 1.02 15.42
CA ASP A 312 25.91 1.34 16.48
C ASP A 312 24.67 0.43 16.45
N LYS A 313 24.65 -0.56 15.52
CA LYS A 313 23.58 -1.54 15.33
C LYS A 313 22.19 -0.91 15.11
N ARG A 314 22.15 0.20 14.40
CA ARG A 314 20.92 0.95 14.12
C ARG A 314 20.25 0.45 12.83
N PHE A 315 19.58 -0.67 12.94
CA PHE A 315 18.82 -1.28 11.86
C PHE A 315 17.32 -1.22 12.14
N ILE A 316 16.53 -0.94 11.11
CA ILE A 316 15.06 -1.00 11.16
C ILE A 316 14.64 -2.00 10.09
N VAL A 317 13.87 -3.01 10.47
CA VAL A 317 13.32 -3.98 9.52
C VAL A 317 11.85 -3.65 9.27
N VAL A 318 11.49 -3.47 7.99
CA VAL A 318 10.12 -3.21 7.56
C VAL A 318 9.67 -4.26 6.54
N PRO A 319 8.36 -4.49 6.37
CA PRO A 319 7.88 -5.34 5.29
C PRO A 319 8.24 -4.75 3.92
N PHE A 320 8.79 -5.55 3.02
CA PHE A 320 9.21 -5.11 1.68
C PHE A 320 8.09 -4.38 0.90
N PRO A 321 6.82 -4.85 0.90
CA PRO A 321 5.74 -4.15 0.20
C PRO A 321 5.45 -2.74 0.71
N GLY A 322 5.88 -2.42 1.93
CA GLY A 322 5.72 -1.08 2.52
C GLY A 322 6.61 -0.01 1.89
N LEU A 323 7.61 -0.41 1.09
CA LEU A 323 8.54 0.48 0.38
C LEU A 323 8.12 0.77 -1.07
N PHE A 324 6.99 0.25 -1.53
CA PHE A 324 6.38 0.50 -2.83
C PHE A 324 5.01 1.11 -2.67
N SER A 325 4.53 1.90 -3.64
CA SER A 325 3.23 2.56 -3.56
C SER A 325 2.11 1.57 -3.25
N GLY A 326 1.42 1.79 -2.14
CA GLY A 326 0.37 0.88 -1.66
C GLY A 326 -0.17 1.26 -0.29
N ILE A 327 -1.09 0.45 0.20
CA ILE A 327 -1.84 0.73 1.44
C ILE A 327 -0.99 0.65 2.72
N ARG A 328 0.21 0.05 2.66
CA ARG A 328 1.13 -0.07 3.81
C ARG A 328 2.01 1.16 4.05
N ASN A 329 2.09 2.11 3.10
CA ASN A 329 3.09 3.17 3.15
C ASN A 329 2.99 4.05 4.41
N ALA A 330 1.76 4.40 4.83
CA ALA A 330 1.56 5.22 6.03
C ALA A 330 2.04 4.52 7.30
N ASP A 331 1.72 3.24 7.45
CA ASP A 331 2.15 2.44 8.60
C ASP A 331 3.67 2.22 8.60
N THR A 332 4.27 2.04 7.41
CA THR A 332 5.73 1.93 7.25
C THR A 332 6.42 3.23 7.68
N ALA A 333 5.90 4.40 7.28
CA ALA A 333 6.42 5.68 7.73
C ALA A 333 6.33 5.84 9.25
N ALA A 334 5.20 5.47 9.85
CA ALA A 334 5.00 5.50 11.30
C ALA A 334 5.92 4.51 12.05
N GLN A 335 6.17 3.34 11.47
CA GLN A 335 7.10 2.35 12.04
C GLN A 335 8.54 2.89 12.05
N ILE A 336 8.99 3.46 10.94
CA ILE A 336 10.33 4.07 10.84
C ILE A 336 10.41 5.25 11.82
N ALA A 337 9.40 6.12 11.88
CA ALA A 337 9.38 7.26 12.80
C ALA A 337 9.54 6.86 14.27
N ARG A 338 8.83 5.81 14.72
CA ARG A 338 8.98 5.27 16.10
C ARG A 338 10.39 4.78 16.39
N ALA A 339 11.06 4.19 15.40
CA ALA A 339 12.40 3.70 15.55
C ALA A 339 13.46 4.84 15.53
N LEU A 340 13.22 5.88 14.74
CA LEU A 340 14.09 7.07 14.68
C LEU A 340 13.95 7.95 15.94
N HIS A 341 12.72 8.11 16.46
CA HIS A 341 12.35 9.04 17.51
C HIS A 341 11.53 8.36 18.63
N PRO A 342 12.06 7.35 19.34
CA PRO A 342 11.29 6.56 20.32
C PRO A 342 10.75 7.39 21.49
N ASP A 343 11.37 8.52 21.80
CA ASP A 343 10.92 9.48 22.82
C ASP A 343 9.67 10.28 22.43
N ARG A 344 9.22 10.18 21.19
CA ARG A 344 8.07 10.91 20.64
C ARG A 344 6.81 10.05 20.51
N PHE A 345 6.90 8.75 20.73
CA PHE A 345 5.84 7.76 20.57
C PHE A 345 5.64 6.98 21.87
#